data_7c9a56ade4007a76c79b3ca2c2cb4574
#
_entry.id   7c9a56ade4007a76c79b3ca2c2cb4574
#
_cell.length_a   1.000
_cell.length_b   1.000
_cell.length_c   1.000
_cell.angle_alpha   90.00
_cell.angle_beta   90.00
_cell.angle_gamma   90.00
#
_symmetry.space_group_name_H-M   'P 1'
#
loop_
_entity.id
_entity.type
_entity.pdbx_description
1 polymer ?
#
loop_
_entity_poly.entity_id
_entity_poly.type
_entity_poly.pdbx_seq_one_letter_code
_entity_poly.pdbx_strand_id
1 'polypeptide(L)'
;MQSALTNTVQIADILEWVLSQVGTSEVWQTSFSISEEFLRRLYHITRSGSTSAIHLILDYKATNKTKQLWVFIEKVITTTHLTDNHSKVLLVESVKGDKVSIITSQNLTRGNRNESYIITTDSKVFDKLKAEVLDLMNNQSVPLSDILTQVLY
;
A
#
# COMPACT_ATOMS: atom_id res chain seq x y z
N MET A 1 14.37 14.27 -4.46
CA MET A 1 14.29 13.24 -3.39
C MET A 1 14.12 13.93 -2.06
N GLN A 2 13.26 13.42 -1.22
CA GLN A 2 13.06 13.89 0.14
C GLN A 2 13.25 12.74 1.12
N SER A 3 13.75 13.05 2.31
CA SER A 3 13.88 12.07 3.39
C SER A 3 13.66 12.74 4.74
N ALA A 4 13.14 11.99 5.70
CA ALA A 4 12.93 12.49 7.05
C ALA A 4 12.83 11.38 8.09
N LEU A 5 13.01 11.77 9.36
CA LEU A 5 12.55 11.02 10.52
C LEU A 5 11.37 11.77 11.11
N THR A 6 10.31 11.05 11.45
CA THR A 6 9.08 11.67 11.95
C THR A 6 8.30 10.73 12.86
N ASN A 7 7.61 11.28 13.83
CA ASN A 7 6.62 10.57 14.65
C ASN A 7 5.20 11.15 14.49
N THR A 8 5.02 12.11 13.59
CA THR A 8 3.75 12.79 13.37
C THR A 8 3.16 12.54 12.00
N VAL A 9 4.00 12.33 10.97
CA VAL A 9 3.55 12.09 9.60
C VAL A 9 3.25 10.61 9.41
N GLN A 10 2.02 10.30 9.02
CA GLN A 10 1.58 8.95 8.69
C GLN A 10 1.75 8.67 7.20
N ILE A 11 1.90 7.40 6.83
CA ILE A 11 2.02 7.02 5.42
C ILE A 11 0.81 7.46 4.59
N ALA A 12 -0.37 7.49 5.19
CA ALA A 12 -1.58 8.00 4.52
C ALA A 12 -1.47 9.49 4.19
N ASP A 13 -0.81 10.28 5.04
CA ASP A 13 -0.56 11.70 4.77
C ASP A 13 0.36 11.87 3.56
N ILE A 14 1.40 11.03 3.46
CA ILE A 14 2.33 11.04 2.33
C ILE A 14 1.61 10.66 1.04
N LEU A 15 0.82 9.59 1.07
CA LEU A 15 0.04 9.17 -0.10
C LEU A 15 -0.90 10.26 -0.58
N GLU A 16 -1.65 10.86 0.32
CA GLU A 16 -2.60 11.94 -0.01
C GLU A 16 -1.88 13.14 -0.62
N TRP A 17 -0.74 13.52 -0.04
CA TRP A 17 0.07 14.60 -0.58
C TRP A 17 0.60 14.29 -1.98
N VAL A 18 1.14 13.09 -2.19
CA VAL A 18 1.64 12.68 -3.52
C VAL A 18 0.52 12.71 -4.55
N LEU A 19 -0.65 12.14 -4.24
CA LEU A 19 -1.80 12.14 -5.15
C LEU A 19 -2.27 13.56 -5.47
N SER A 20 -2.19 14.49 -4.52
CA SER A 20 -2.51 15.89 -4.78
C SER A 20 -1.56 16.56 -5.78
N GLN A 21 -0.32 16.05 -5.87
CA GLN A 21 0.68 16.56 -6.79
C GLN A 21 0.59 15.94 -8.19
N VAL A 22 0.32 14.65 -8.28
CA VAL A 22 0.41 13.91 -9.55
C VAL A 22 -0.96 13.57 -10.15
N GLY A 23 -2.03 13.66 -9.38
CA GLY A 23 -3.39 13.35 -9.82
C GLY A 23 -3.72 11.86 -9.78
N THR A 24 -4.78 11.47 -10.50
CA THR A 24 -5.30 10.10 -10.50
C THR A 24 -4.20 9.09 -10.83
N SER A 25 -4.06 8.08 -9.97
CA SER A 25 -2.93 7.15 -10.01
C SER A 25 -3.35 5.73 -9.67
N GLU A 26 -2.59 4.77 -10.19
CA GLU A 26 -2.57 3.41 -9.69
C GLU A 26 -1.53 3.29 -8.58
N VAL A 27 -1.86 2.55 -7.52
CA VAL A 27 -1.06 2.48 -6.29
C VAL A 27 -0.78 1.02 -5.94
N TRP A 28 0.48 0.72 -5.63
CA TRP A 28 0.92 -0.57 -5.09
C TRP A 28 1.55 -0.33 -3.72
N GLN A 29 1.15 -1.10 -2.74
CA GLN A 29 1.64 -0.90 -1.39
C GLN A 29 1.94 -2.22 -0.70
N THR A 30 3.13 -2.33 -0.12
CA THR A 30 3.52 -3.44 0.73
C THR A 30 3.57 -3.01 2.17
N SER A 31 3.15 -3.88 3.08
CA SER A 31 3.19 -3.67 4.52
C SER A 31 3.17 -5.01 5.25
N PHE A 32 3.54 -5.02 6.52
CA PHE A 32 3.33 -6.20 7.35
C PHE A 32 1.84 -6.38 7.65
N SER A 33 1.15 -5.31 8.03
CA SER A 33 -0.26 -5.32 8.40
C SER A 33 -0.94 -4.01 8.02
N ILE A 34 -2.27 -3.97 8.14
CA ILE A 34 -3.08 -2.80 7.86
C ILE A 34 -4.08 -2.58 9.00
N SER A 35 -4.35 -1.32 9.33
CA SER A 35 -5.35 -0.94 10.33
C SER A 35 -6.66 -0.47 9.69
N GLU A 36 -7.75 -0.55 10.45
CA GLU A 36 -9.04 -0.01 10.04
C GLU A 36 -8.96 1.50 9.79
N GLU A 37 -8.22 2.23 10.62
CA GLU A 37 -8.03 3.68 10.47
C GLU A 37 -7.39 4.03 9.13
N PHE A 38 -6.36 3.29 8.73
CA PHE A 38 -5.74 3.48 7.42
C PHE A 38 -6.72 3.18 6.28
N LEU A 39 -7.51 2.12 6.39
CA LEU A 39 -8.53 1.77 5.40
C LEU A 39 -9.59 2.87 5.26
N ARG A 40 -10.00 3.50 6.36
CA ARG A 40 -10.92 4.64 6.32
C ARG A 40 -10.32 5.82 5.57
N ARG A 41 -9.05 6.12 5.78
CA ARG A 41 -8.34 7.15 5.03
C ARG A 41 -8.31 6.82 3.53
N LEU A 42 -7.98 5.59 3.17
CA LEU A 42 -7.99 5.13 1.77
C LEU A 42 -9.39 5.23 1.15
N TYR A 43 -10.43 4.91 1.89
CA TYR A 43 -11.80 5.04 1.42
C TYR A 43 -12.12 6.48 0.98
N HIS A 44 -11.73 7.46 1.78
CA HIS A 44 -11.93 8.87 1.42
C HIS A 44 -11.08 9.28 0.21
N ILE A 45 -9.86 8.81 0.14
CA ILE A 45 -8.95 9.06 -1.00
C ILE A 45 -9.54 8.47 -2.29
N THR A 46 -10.02 7.23 -2.26
CA THR A 46 -10.59 6.58 -3.45
C THR A 46 -11.89 7.26 -3.90
N ARG A 47 -12.72 7.71 -2.98
CA ARG A 47 -13.96 8.43 -3.32
C ARG A 47 -13.71 9.77 -3.97
N SER A 48 -12.58 10.39 -3.74
CA SER A 48 -12.21 11.64 -4.40
C SER A 48 -11.81 11.48 -5.87
N GLY A 49 -11.68 10.22 -6.35
CA GLY A 49 -11.22 9.92 -7.71
C GLY A 49 -9.71 9.99 -7.88
N SER A 50 -8.96 10.09 -6.80
CA SER A 50 -7.50 10.21 -6.84
C SER A 50 -6.78 8.89 -7.14
N THR A 51 -7.49 7.76 -7.07
CA THR A 51 -6.91 6.44 -7.38
C THR A 51 -7.76 5.70 -8.40
N SER A 52 -7.10 5.09 -9.39
CA SER A 52 -7.74 4.20 -10.37
C SER A 52 -7.76 2.75 -9.88
N ALA A 53 -6.73 2.35 -9.15
CA ALA A 53 -6.64 1.03 -8.52
C ALA A 53 -5.65 1.09 -7.37
N ILE A 54 -5.87 0.26 -6.35
CA ILE A 54 -4.96 0.08 -5.21
C ILE A 54 -4.71 -1.40 -5.03
N HIS A 55 -3.43 -1.79 -5.03
CA HIS A 55 -2.97 -3.15 -4.84
C HIS A 55 -2.19 -3.25 -3.53
N LEU A 56 -2.51 -4.22 -2.70
CA LEU A 56 -1.97 -4.36 -1.36
C LEU A 56 -1.31 -5.72 -1.18
N ILE A 57 -0.12 -5.72 -0.61
CA ILE A 57 0.60 -6.93 -0.24
C ILE A 57 0.89 -6.88 1.25
N LEU A 58 0.41 -7.89 1.99
CA LEU A 58 0.56 -8.01 3.43
C LEU A 58 1.28 -9.30 3.81
N ASP A 59 1.77 -9.38 5.05
CA ASP A 59 2.44 -10.58 5.56
C ASP A 59 1.43 -11.65 5.98
N TYR A 60 1.78 -12.92 5.79
CA TYR A 60 0.98 -14.05 6.26
C TYR A 60 0.66 -14.01 7.74
N LYS A 61 1.58 -13.52 8.57
CA LYS A 61 1.38 -13.44 10.02
C LYS A 61 0.25 -12.48 10.41
N ALA A 62 -0.11 -11.57 9.52
CA ALA A 62 -1.24 -10.65 9.72
C ALA A 62 -2.57 -11.20 9.19
N THR A 63 -2.64 -12.45 8.74
CA THR A 63 -3.82 -13.02 8.07
C THR A 63 -5.08 -12.91 8.92
N ASN A 64 -5.02 -13.23 10.20
CA ASN A 64 -6.22 -13.18 11.07
C ASN A 64 -6.76 -11.77 11.21
N LYS A 65 -5.89 -10.77 11.40
CA LYS A 65 -6.27 -9.37 11.44
C LYS A 65 -6.84 -8.91 10.10
N THR A 66 -6.22 -9.31 9.00
CA THR A 66 -6.66 -9.00 7.65
C THR A 66 -8.05 -9.56 7.37
N LYS A 67 -8.32 -10.80 7.78
CA LYS A 67 -9.64 -11.42 7.64
C LYS A 67 -10.74 -10.65 8.39
N GLN A 68 -10.44 -10.09 9.55
CA GLN A 68 -11.40 -9.29 10.31
C GLN A 68 -11.80 -8.02 9.58
N LEU A 69 -10.94 -7.53 8.70
CA LEU A 69 -11.16 -6.29 7.94
C LEU A 69 -11.60 -6.54 6.49
N TRP A 70 -11.75 -7.81 6.06
CA TRP A 70 -11.92 -8.15 4.64
C TRP A 70 -13.10 -7.46 3.96
N VAL A 71 -14.24 -7.33 4.65
CA VAL A 71 -15.43 -6.65 4.09
C VAL A 71 -15.10 -5.20 3.73
N PHE A 72 -14.33 -4.53 4.58
CA PHE A 72 -13.91 -3.16 4.34
C PHE A 72 -12.81 -3.08 3.27
N ILE A 73 -11.86 -4.02 3.32
CA ILE A 73 -10.79 -4.12 2.32
C ILE A 73 -11.38 -4.25 0.91
N GLU A 74 -12.34 -5.13 0.70
CA GLU A 74 -12.97 -5.33 -0.61
C GLU A 74 -13.64 -4.07 -1.17
N LYS A 75 -14.10 -3.16 -0.31
CA LYS A 75 -14.72 -1.91 -0.74
C LYS A 75 -13.72 -0.85 -1.19
N VAL A 76 -12.48 -0.95 -0.74
CA VAL A 76 -11.47 0.10 -0.90
C VAL A 76 -10.32 -0.35 -1.80
N ILE A 77 -9.90 -1.60 -1.65
CA ILE A 77 -8.70 -2.15 -2.27
C ILE A 77 -9.10 -2.99 -3.48
N THR A 78 -8.39 -2.79 -4.58
CA THR A 78 -8.63 -3.53 -5.83
C THR A 78 -8.19 -4.99 -5.71
N THR A 79 -6.95 -5.21 -5.24
CA THR A 79 -6.43 -6.57 -4.98
C THR A 79 -5.64 -6.60 -3.69
N THR A 80 -5.76 -7.71 -2.95
CA THR A 80 -4.99 -7.95 -1.72
C THR A 80 -4.34 -9.32 -1.80
N HIS A 81 -3.04 -9.36 -1.54
CA HIS A 81 -2.22 -10.57 -1.58
C HIS A 81 -1.50 -10.77 -0.25
N LEU A 82 -1.31 -12.03 0.12
CA LEU A 82 -0.57 -12.41 1.33
C LEU A 82 0.66 -13.22 0.94
N THR A 83 1.79 -12.88 1.53
CA THR A 83 3.07 -13.56 1.30
C THR A 83 3.97 -13.38 2.53
N ASP A 84 5.16 -13.94 2.50
CA ASP A 84 6.19 -13.63 3.48
C ASP A 84 6.78 -12.25 3.15
N ASN A 85 6.27 -11.21 3.80
CA ASN A 85 6.61 -9.83 3.46
C ASN A 85 6.88 -8.97 4.70
N HIS A 86 8.06 -8.40 4.75
CA HIS A 86 8.42 -7.39 5.76
C HIS A 86 8.76 -6.02 5.14
N SER A 87 8.63 -5.90 3.82
CA SER A 87 8.88 -4.64 3.12
C SER A 87 7.74 -3.63 3.36
N LYS A 88 8.09 -2.36 3.25
CA LYS A 88 7.15 -1.24 3.38
C LYS A 88 7.46 -0.24 2.27
N VAL A 89 6.83 -0.47 1.13
CA VAL A 89 7.04 0.29 -0.10
C VAL A 89 5.69 0.76 -0.63
N LEU A 90 5.65 2.01 -1.04
CA LEU A 90 4.48 2.61 -1.68
C LEU A 90 4.89 3.12 -3.07
N LEU A 91 4.24 2.61 -4.10
CA LEU A 91 4.49 3.01 -5.49
C LEU A 91 3.24 3.68 -6.04
N VAL A 92 3.43 4.84 -6.66
CA VAL A 92 2.35 5.65 -7.25
C VAL A 92 2.71 5.93 -8.69
N GLU A 93 1.84 5.55 -9.62
CA GLU A 93 1.98 5.85 -11.04
C GLU A 93 0.73 6.56 -11.54
N SER A 94 0.89 7.83 -11.93
CA SER A 94 -0.24 8.62 -12.41
C SER A 94 -0.63 8.25 -13.84
N VAL A 95 -1.88 8.57 -14.20
CA VAL A 95 -2.36 8.41 -15.58
C VAL A 95 -1.57 9.25 -16.59
N LYS A 96 -0.84 10.27 -16.11
CA LYS A 96 0.03 11.11 -16.94
C LYS A 96 1.45 10.55 -17.09
N GLY A 97 1.78 9.49 -16.36
CA GLY A 97 3.09 8.86 -16.39
C GLY A 97 4.06 9.29 -15.29
N ASP A 98 3.63 10.09 -14.31
CA ASP A 98 4.46 10.40 -13.14
C ASP A 98 4.65 9.16 -12.29
N LYS A 99 5.88 8.94 -11.83
CA LYS A 99 6.27 7.77 -11.05
C LYS A 99 6.88 8.23 -9.74
N VAL A 100 6.31 7.79 -8.62
CA VAL A 100 6.80 8.15 -7.29
C VAL A 100 6.96 6.87 -6.47
N SER A 101 8.13 6.73 -5.85
CA SER A 101 8.43 5.63 -4.93
C SER A 101 8.65 6.17 -3.54
N ILE A 102 7.99 5.57 -2.55
CA ILE A 102 8.18 5.87 -1.14
C ILE A 102 8.65 4.60 -0.46
N ILE A 103 9.81 4.66 0.18
CA ILE A 103 10.39 3.60 0.99
C ILE A 103 10.35 4.07 2.43
N THR A 104 9.74 3.28 3.31
CA THR A 104 9.50 3.68 4.68
C THR A 104 9.69 2.54 5.66
N SER A 105 9.89 2.87 6.93
CA SER A 105 9.83 1.90 8.02
C SER A 105 8.41 1.69 8.55
N GLN A 106 7.43 2.52 8.13
CA GLN A 106 6.05 2.48 8.63
C GLN A 106 5.24 1.35 8.04
N ASN A 107 4.54 0.62 8.91
CA ASN A 107 3.40 -0.20 8.51
C ASN A 107 2.16 0.65 8.24
N LEU A 108 1.14 0.05 7.61
CA LEU A 108 -0.17 0.69 7.40
C LEU A 108 -1.00 0.65 8.68
N THR A 109 -0.37 1.03 9.77
CA THR A 109 -0.96 1.11 11.10
C THR A 109 -0.57 2.43 11.72
N ARG A 110 -1.38 2.91 12.67
CA ARG A 110 -1.02 4.09 13.43
C ARG A 110 0.04 3.76 14.47
N GLY A 111 1.08 4.58 14.57
CA GLY A 111 2.10 4.45 15.59
C GLY A 111 2.63 5.82 16.05
N ASN A 112 3.18 5.85 17.26
CA ASN A 112 3.79 7.06 17.84
C ASN A 112 5.32 6.96 17.87
N ARG A 113 5.88 6.02 17.10
CA ARG A 113 7.33 5.83 17.00
C ARG A 113 7.92 6.77 15.96
N ASN A 114 9.20 7.09 16.13
CA ASN A 114 9.94 7.72 15.06
C ASN A 114 10.11 6.75 13.90
N GLU A 115 9.68 7.16 12.73
CA GLU A 115 9.76 6.40 11.50
C GLU A 115 10.57 7.17 10.46
N SER A 116 11.15 6.45 9.53
CA SER A 116 11.88 7.06 8.42
C SER A 116 11.14 6.87 7.11
N TYR A 117 11.36 7.79 6.17
CA TYR A 117 10.91 7.62 4.81
C TYR A 117 11.84 8.30 3.81
N ILE A 118 11.84 7.79 2.60
CA ILE A 118 12.48 8.38 1.43
C ILE A 118 11.43 8.44 0.33
N ILE A 119 11.29 9.61 -0.30
CA ILE A 119 10.44 9.83 -1.47
C ILE A 119 11.36 10.13 -2.65
N THR A 120 11.20 9.41 -3.75
CA THR A 120 11.97 9.66 -4.97
C THR A 120 11.08 9.59 -6.21
N THR A 121 11.39 10.40 -7.20
CA THR A 121 10.75 10.41 -8.54
C THR A 121 11.64 9.78 -9.60
N ASP A 122 12.71 9.10 -9.20
CA ASP A 122 13.59 8.38 -10.12
C ASP A 122 12.83 7.21 -10.76
N SER A 123 12.64 7.29 -12.08
CA SER A 123 11.89 6.27 -12.81
C SER A 123 12.56 4.91 -12.82
N LYS A 124 13.89 4.84 -12.75
CA LYS A 124 14.62 3.56 -12.70
C LYS A 124 14.39 2.85 -11.38
N VAL A 125 14.36 3.60 -10.27
CA VAL A 125 14.02 3.05 -8.95
C VAL A 125 12.59 2.53 -8.97
N PHE A 126 11.66 3.32 -9.48
CA PHE A 126 10.26 2.93 -9.58
C PHE A 126 10.08 1.65 -10.41
N ASP A 127 10.63 1.62 -11.61
CA ASP A 127 10.46 0.48 -12.53
C ASP A 127 11.02 -0.81 -11.92
N LYS A 128 12.17 -0.73 -11.24
CA LYS A 128 12.76 -1.88 -10.55
C LYS A 128 11.87 -2.37 -9.41
N LEU A 129 11.44 -1.47 -8.53
CA LEU A 129 10.58 -1.84 -7.40
C LEU A 129 9.22 -2.37 -7.86
N LYS A 130 8.65 -1.76 -8.89
CA LYS A 130 7.37 -2.24 -9.46
C LYS A 130 7.49 -3.66 -10.01
N ALA A 131 8.57 -3.96 -10.73
CA ALA A 131 8.82 -5.31 -11.24
C ALA A 131 8.91 -6.33 -10.11
N GLU A 132 9.61 -5.99 -9.02
CA GLU A 132 9.75 -6.84 -7.84
C GLU A 132 8.40 -7.02 -7.10
N VAL A 133 7.62 -5.96 -6.96
CA VAL A 133 6.29 -6.02 -6.35
C VAL A 133 5.33 -6.88 -7.18
N LEU A 134 5.33 -6.72 -8.50
CA LEU A 134 4.51 -7.54 -9.40
C LEU A 134 4.92 -9.01 -9.36
N ASP A 135 6.21 -9.32 -9.23
CA ASP A 135 6.67 -10.69 -9.07
C ASP A 135 6.17 -11.30 -7.75
N LEU A 136 6.22 -10.55 -6.65
CA LEU A 136 5.61 -10.98 -5.38
C LEU A 136 4.13 -11.29 -5.56
N MET A 137 3.38 -10.38 -6.17
CA MET A 137 1.93 -10.53 -6.36
C MET A 137 1.60 -11.76 -7.21
N ASN A 138 2.26 -11.93 -8.34
CA ASN A 138 1.86 -12.88 -9.36
C ASN A 138 2.45 -14.29 -9.13
N ASN A 139 3.63 -14.39 -8.51
CA ASN A 139 4.39 -15.64 -8.45
C ASN A 139 4.68 -16.12 -7.03
N GLN A 140 4.53 -15.28 -5.99
CA GLN A 140 4.98 -15.59 -4.63
C GLN A 140 3.93 -15.31 -3.56
N SER A 141 2.70 -15.04 -3.93
CA SER A 141 1.64 -14.68 -2.99
C SER A 141 0.36 -15.46 -3.25
N VAL A 142 -0.53 -15.42 -2.25
CA VAL A 142 -1.87 -15.98 -2.33
C VAL A 142 -2.87 -14.83 -2.25
N PRO A 143 -3.82 -14.70 -3.20
CA PRO A 143 -4.87 -13.70 -3.10
C PRO A 143 -5.70 -13.90 -1.84
N LEU A 144 -6.06 -12.81 -1.17
CA LEU A 144 -6.92 -12.86 0.02
C LEU A 144 -8.25 -13.55 -0.28
N SER A 145 -8.82 -13.33 -1.47
CA SER A 145 -10.06 -13.97 -1.91
C SER A 145 -9.99 -15.50 -1.86
N ASP A 146 -8.86 -16.10 -2.19
CA ASP A 146 -8.66 -17.56 -2.15
C ASP A 146 -8.68 -18.07 -0.71
N ILE A 147 -8.09 -17.32 0.22
CA ILE A 147 -8.08 -17.69 1.65
C ILE A 147 -9.49 -17.61 2.24
N LEU A 148 -10.24 -16.58 1.90
CA LEU A 148 -11.62 -16.39 2.36
C LEU A 148 -12.54 -17.50 1.85
N THR A 149 -12.37 -17.93 0.62
CA THR A 149 -13.14 -19.03 0.04
C THR A 149 -12.94 -20.34 0.79
N GLN A 150 -11.71 -20.61 1.25
CA GLN A 150 -11.40 -21.82 2.04
C GLN A 150 -12.03 -21.84 3.43
N VAL A 151 -12.33 -20.68 4.00
CA VAL A 151 -12.92 -20.55 5.35
C VAL A 151 -14.44 -20.68 5.33
N LEU A 152 -15.09 -20.39 4.19
CA LEU A 152 -16.55 -20.39 4.03
C LEU A 152 -17.10 -21.76 3.59
N TYR A 153 -16.25 -22.71 3.29
CA TYR A 153 -16.56 -24.07 2.90
C TYR A 153 -15.78 -25.05 3.77
#